data_029c17dfc0fbeb7d6833c43ef44bda19
#
_entry.id   029c17dfc0fbeb7d6833c43ef44bda19
#
_cell.length_a   1.000
_cell.length_b   1.000
_cell.length_c   1.000
_cell.angle_alpha   90.00
_cell.angle_beta   90.00
_cell.angle_gamma   90.00
#
_symmetry.space_group_name_H-M   'P 1'
#
loop_
_entity.id
_entity.type
_entity.pdbx_description
1 polymer ?
#
loop_
_entity_poly.entity_id
_entity_poly.type
_entity_poly.pdbx_seq_one_letter_code
_entity_poly.pdbx_strand_id
1 'polypeptide(L)'
;MKIFESIINHKINTITAEELMKYAKQFNIVVNRSQAKKIAEYLKGKNINIFDDRERSQLIREIAKAAGPQTAREVNKLFTELVKN
;
A
#
# COMPACT_ATOMS: atom_id res chain seq x y z
N MET A 1 16.94 9.15 4.82
CA MET A 1 15.47 9.21 4.68
C MET A 1 14.89 10.23 5.65
N LYS A 2 13.94 11.01 5.19
CA LYS A 2 13.30 12.01 6.03
C LYS A 2 12.39 11.33 7.06
N ILE A 3 12.22 11.98 8.22
CA ILE A 3 11.39 11.43 9.30
C ILE A 3 9.98 11.11 8.82
N PHE A 4 9.39 12.00 8.04
CA PHE A 4 8.05 11.82 7.48
C PHE A 4 7.96 10.54 6.64
N GLU A 5 8.96 10.30 5.79
CA GLU A 5 9.00 9.10 4.95
C GLU A 5 9.15 7.84 5.79
N SER A 6 9.96 7.89 6.84
CA SER A 6 10.12 6.77 7.76
C SER A 6 8.80 6.41 8.43
N ILE A 7 8.05 7.41 8.88
CA ILE A 7 6.77 7.19 9.56
C ILE A 7 5.78 6.51 8.61
N ILE A 8 5.68 7.01 7.38
CA ILE A 8 4.75 6.44 6.39
C ILE A 8 5.15 5.01 6.04
N ASN A 9 6.45 4.78 5.77
CA ASN A 9 6.92 3.44 5.44
C ASN A 9 6.70 2.46 6.58
N HIS A 10 6.94 2.90 7.81
CA HIS A 10 6.71 2.05 8.97
C HIS A 10 5.25 1.62 9.04
N LYS A 11 4.34 2.56 8.86
CA LYS A 11 2.90 2.26 8.92
C LYS A 11 2.51 1.29 7.81
N ILE A 12 3.00 1.50 6.59
CA ILE A 12 2.68 0.63 5.47
C ILE A 12 3.19 -0.79 5.72
N ASN A 13 4.41 -0.92 6.23
CA ASN A 13 5.03 -2.23 6.43
C ASN A 13 4.51 -2.98 7.66
N THR A 14 3.74 -2.30 8.52
CA THR A 14 3.15 -2.93 9.72
C THR A 14 1.62 -2.92 9.67
N ILE A 15 1.04 -2.57 8.54
CA ILE A 15 -0.41 -2.42 8.42
C ILE A 15 -1.10 -3.78 8.58
N THR A 16 -2.23 -3.77 9.30
CA THR A 16 -3.06 -4.97 9.43
C THR A 16 -4.14 -4.96 8.35
N ALA A 17 -4.78 -6.12 8.13
CA ALA A 17 -5.87 -6.21 7.17
C ALA A 17 -7.01 -5.26 7.54
N GLU A 18 -7.35 -5.16 8.83
CA GLU A 18 -8.39 -4.25 9.30
C GLU A 18 -8.05 -2.79 9.01
N GLU A 19 -6.81 -2.41 9.29
CA GLU A 19 -6.35 -1.05 9.01
C GLU A 19 -6.38 -0.76 7.52
N LEU A 20 -5.94 -1.72 6.72
CA LEU A 20 -5.93 -1.57 5.27
C LEU A 20 -7.34 -1.35 4.75
N MET A 21 -8.31 -2.12 5.23
CA MET A 21 -9.70 -1.95 4.82
C MET A 21 -10.26 -0.60 5.27
N LYS A 22 -9.89 -0.16 6.46
CA LYS A 22 -10.32 1.14 6.99
C LYS A 22 -9.83 2.28 6.10
N TYR A 23 -8.54 2.26 5.76
CA TYR A 23 -7.98 3.31 4.90
C TYR A 23 -8.55 3.24 3.49
N ALA A 24 -8.73 2.04 2.95
CA ALA A 24 -9.32 1.88 1.63
C ALA A 24 -10.71 2.52 1.58
N LYS A 25 -11.51 2.31 2.63
CA LYS A 25 -12.83 2.91 2.71
C LYS A 25 -12.75 4.44 2.73
N GLN A 26 -11.80 4.99 3.48
CA GLN A 26 -11.62 6.44 3.56
C GLN A 26 -11.28 7.06 2.21
N PHE A 27 -10.54 6.34 1.39
CA PHE A 27 -10.10 6.83 0.07
C PHE A 27 -10.94 6.27 -1.08
N ASN A 28 -12.06 5.62 -0.77
CA ASN A 28 -12.97 5.04 -1.76
C ASN A 28 -12.29 4.02 -2.66
N ILE A 29 -11.38 3.23 -2.09
CA ILE A 29 -10.70 2.15 -2.80
C ILE A 29 -11.40 0.85 -2.46
N VAL A 30 -11.80 0.09 -3.49
CA VAL A 30 -12.52 -1.16 -3.29
C VAL A 30 -11.53 -2.29 -3.02
N VAL A 31 -11.63 -2.88 -1.83
CA VAL A 31 -10.84 -4.05 -1.45
C VAL A 31 -11.64 -4.85 -0.42
N ASN A 32 -11.68 -6.16 -0.57
CA ASN A 32 -12.38 -7.00 0.40
C ASN A 32 -11.38 -7.55 1.43
N ARG A 33 -11.92 -8.22 2.46
CA ARG A 33 -11.09 -8.71 3.57
C ARG A 33 -10.04 -9.72 3.11
N SER A 34 -10.40 -10.64 2.22
CA SER A 34 -9.47 -11.64 1.70
C SER A 34 -8.30 -10.98 0.98
N GLN A 35 -8.60 -9.98 0.14
CA GLN A 35 -7.58 -9.23 -0.59
C GLN A 35 -6.70 -8.43 0.36
N ALA A 36 -7.31 -7.78 1.36
CA ALA A 36 -6.57 -7.00 2.34
C ALA A 36 -5.61 -7.88 3.13
N LYS A 37 -6.03 -9.10 3.48
CA LYS A 37 -5.17 -10.04 4.19
C LYS A 37 -3.95 -10.42 3.35
N LYS A 38 -4.16 -10.69 2.07
CA LYS A 38 -3.05 -11.04 1.16
C LYS A 38 -2.05 -9.91 1.05
N ILE A 39 -2.54 -8.68 0.93
CA ILE A 39 -1.67 -7.51 0.81
C ILE A 39 -0.88 -7.30 2.11
N ALA A 40 -1.57 -7.37 3.25
CA ALA A 40 -0.91 -7.18 4.55
C ALA A 40 0.15 -8.26 4.78
N GLU A 41 -0.13 -9.49 4.41
CA GLU A 41 0.82 -10.59 4.55
C GLU A 41 2.04 -10.38 3.65
N TYR A 42 1.82 -9.92 2.43
CA TYR A 42 2.94 -9.63 1.54
C TYR A 42 3.86 -8.57 2.12
N LEU A 43 3.29 -7.52 2.71
CA LEU A 43 4.06 -6.41 3.27
C LEU A 43 4.86 -6.80 4.51
N LYS A 44 4.39 -7.78 5.25
CA LYS A 44 5.00 -8.15 6.52
C LYS A 44 6.44 -8.58 6.31
N GLY A 45 7.37 -7.90 6.98
CA GLY A 45 8.79 -8.23 6.93
C GLY A 45 9.53 -7.77 5.68
N LYS A 46 8.88 -7.05 4.79
CA LYS A 46 9.50 -6.62 3.52
C LYS A 46 10.31 -5.32 3.63
N ASN A 47 9.94 -4.44 4.54
CA ASN A 47 10.58 -3.13 4.68
C ASN A 47 10.57 -2.32 3.38
N ILE A 48 9.42 -2.28 2.74
CA ILE A 48 9.28 -1.59 1.46
C ILE A 48 9.33 -0.07 1.67
N ASN A 49 10.09 0.62 0.82
CA ASN A 49 10.14 2.08 0.79
C ASN A 49 9.30 2.55 -0.39
N ILE A 50 8.10 3.09 -0.12
CA ILE A 50 7.21 3.53 -1.21
C ILE A 50 7.71 4.81 -1.89
N PHE A 51 8.72 5.48 -1.32
CA PHE A 51 9.31 6.67 -1.92
C PHE A 51 10.38 6.30 -2.95
N ASP A 52 10.77 5.03 -3.02
CA ASP A 52 11.63 4.50 -4.06
C ASP A 52 10.76 4.00 -5.21
N ASP A 53 11.02 4.48 -6.43
CA ASP A 53 10.17 4.18 -7.59
C ASP A 53 10.10 2.69 -7.89
N ARG A 54 11.22 1.99 -7.77
CA ARG A 54 11.27 0.55 -8.06
C ARG A 54 10.49 -0.25 -7.03
N GLU A 55 10.71 0.04 -5.75
CA GLU A 55 10.02 -0.66 -4.67
C GLU A 55 8.52 -0.39 -4.70
N ARG A 56 8.13 0.86 -4.96
CA ARG A 56 6.72 1.22 -5.07
C ARG A 56 6.06 0.47 -6.24
N SER A 57 6.73 0.44 -7.39
CA SER A 57 6.20 -0.26 -8.56
C SER A 57 6.02 -1.75 -8.30
N GLN A 58 6.98 -2.35 -7.58
CA GLN A 58 6.89 -3.76 -7.22
C GLN A 58 5.68 -4.02 -6.33
N LEU A 59 5.47 -3.16 -5.34
CA LEU A 59 4.32 -3.30 -4.45
C LEU A 59 3.00 -3.16 -5.22
N ILE A 60 2.92 -2.21 -6.13
CA ILE A 60 1.71 -2.01 -6.93
C ILE A 60 1.40 -3.25 -7.76
N ARG A 61 2.42 -3.90 -8.33
CA ARG A 61 2.23 -5.14 -9.07
C ARG A 61 1.66 -6.25 -8.16
N GLU A 62 2.15 -6.33 -6.94
CA GLU A 62 1.64 -7.33 -5.99
C GLU A 62 0.21 -7.03 -5.57
N ILE A 63 -0.13 -5.76 -5.43
CA ILE A 63 -1.51 -5.37 -5.13
C ILE A 63 -2.41 -5.75 -6.30
N ALA A 64 -1.94 -5.57 -7.54
CA ALA A 64 -2.72 -5.96 -8.72
C ALA A 64 -3.00 -7.47 -8.72
N LYS A 65 -2.02 -8.28 -8.32
CA LYS A 65 -2.21 -9.72 -8.22
C LYS A 65 -3.22 -10.10 -7.15
N ALA A 66 -3.21 -9.38 -6.03
CA ALA A 66 -4.07 -9.71 -4.88
C ALA A 66 -5.47 -9.16 -5.03
N ALA A 67 -5.64 -7.97 -5.62
CA ALA A 67 -6.90 -7.24 -5.59
C ALA A 67 -7.35 -6.72 -6.96
N GLY A 68 -6.59 -7.00 -8.02
CA GLY A 68 -6.95 -6.62 -9.37
C GLY A 68 -6.36 -5.27 -9.80
N PRO A 69 -6.35 -5.02 -11.12
CA PRO A 69 -5.70 -3.83 -11.66
C PRO A 69 -6.38 -2.51 -11.27
N GLN A 70 -7.70 -2.53 -11.11
CA GLN A 70 -8.42 -1.30 -10.73
C GLN A 70 -8.00 -0.83 -9.35
N THR A 71 -8.00 -1.73 -8.37
CA THR A 71 -7.58 -1.40 -7.00
C THR A 71 -6.11 -0.96 -6.98
N ALA A 72 -5.26 -1.66 -7.72
CA ALA A 72 -3.84 -1.29 -7.80
C ALA A 72 -3.66 0.11 -8.37
N ARG A 73 -4.43 0.46 -9.39
CA ARG A 73 -4.36 1.79 -10.00
C ARG A 73 -4.73 2.88 -8.99
N GLU A 74 -5.78 2.63 -8.22
CA GLU A 74 -6.24 3.59 -7.22
C GLU A 74 -5.23 3.76 -6.09
N VAL A 75 -4.64 2.66 -5.64
CA VAL A 75 -3.59 2.72 -4.62
C VAL A 75 -2.37 3.46 -5.16
N ASN A 76 -2.02 3.21 -6.42
CA ASN A 76 -0.88 3.90 -7.02
C ASN A 76 -1.09 5.41 -7.07
N LYS A 77 -2.32 5.85 -7.37
CA LYS A 77 -2.63 7.29 -7.36
C LYS A 77 -2.42 7.88 -5.97
N LEU A 78 -2.87 7.17 -4.94
CA LEU A 78 -2.70 7.62 -3.56
C LEU A 78 -1.21 7.71 -3.20
N PHE A 79 -0.44 6.68 -3.52
CA PHE A 79 1.00 6.67 -3.23
C PHE A 79 1.72 7.78 -3.98
N THR A 80 1.35 8.02 -5.25
CA THR A 80 1.95 9.07 -6.04
C THR A 80 1.73 10.45 -5.40
N GLU A 81 0.53 10.67 -4.86
CA GLU A 81 0.24 11.92 -4.15
C GLU A 81 1.11 12.06 -2.89
N LEU A 82 1.29 10.97 -2.14
CA LEU A 82 2.14 10.98 -0.96
C LEU A 82 3.60 11.29 -1.31
N VAL A 83 4.08 10.70 -2.40
CA VAL A 83 5.48 10.85 -2.81
C VAL A 83 5.78 12.26 -3.31
N LYS A 84 4.81 12.91 -3.95
CA LYS A 84 4.98 14.26 -4.47
C LYS A 84 5.14 15.31 -3.37
N ASN A 85 4.60 15.07 -2.22
CA ASN A 85 4.69 15.99 -1.11
C ASN A 85 5.96 15.71 -0.31
#